data_d6f7a65eef1bb5feca54cb228d187bbc
#
_entry.id   d6f7a65eef1bb5feca54cb228d187bbc
#
_cell.length_a   1.000
_cell.length_b   1.000
_cell.length_c   1.000
_cell.angle_alpha   90.00
_cell.angle_beta   90.00
_cell.angle_gamma   90.00
#
_symmetry.space_group_name_H-M   'P 1'
#
loop_
_entity.id
_entity.type
_entity.pdbx_description
1 polymer ?
#
loop_
_entity_poly.entity_id
_entity_poly.type
_entity_poly.pdbx_seq_one_letter_code
_entity_poly.pdbx_strand_id
1 'polypeptide(L)'
;MNIEGAIIVQSNMEILVEVHNKNYEEARDAIAPFTELVKSPEHLHTYKISHLSLWNAASTGLTAQNVIDRLESHGKYPTPAPVVTEIEEYMGRYGLLRLIKTDEGLALEANNSILFTEIRRLKEVAPHILRLDGDCRAYVDSGRRGHLKMVLTLAGFPVQDLAGYVQGDPLPIKMRETTLEGKPLVLRDYQKEAAQVFYASGSEKGGSGVIVLPCGSGKTIIGMAAMALTQTRTLILTPNISAARQWIRELIDKTTLTVNDVKEYSGDVKEIGPVTIATYQILTQRKRVKKDSEEEKESEEEIKKELTNFPLFSAHRWGLMIYDEV
;
A
#
# COMPACT_ATOMS: atom_id res chain seq x y z
N MET A 1 -29.41 24.83 5.68
CA MET A 1 -29.85 23.46 5.34
C MET A 1 -29.89 23.36 3.83
N ASN A 2 -29.04 22.51 3.26
CA ASN A 2 -29.04 22.28 1.80
C ASN A 2 -29.92 21.04 1.51
N ILE A 3 -31.16 21.25 1.06
CA ILE A 3 -32.14 20.18 0.82
C ILE A 3 -31.66 19.20 -0.28
N GLU A 4 -30.77 19.63 -1.16
CA GLU A 4 -30.21 18.84 -2.25
C GLU A 4 -28.95 18.03 -1.85
N GLY A 5 -28.38 18.29 -0.68
CA GLY A 5 -27.21 17.58 -0.17
C GLY A 5 -27.50 16.10 0.06
N ALA A 6 -26.60 15.24 -0.40
CA ALA A 6 -26.71 13.79 -0.24
C ALA A 6 -25.98 13.27 1.00
N ILE A 7 -25.17 14.10 1.68
CA ILE A 7 -24.28 13.73 2.75
C ILE A 7 -24.78 14.26 4.10
N ILE A 8 -24.68 13.45 5.15
CA ILE A 8 -24.87 13.84 6.55
C ILE A 8 -23.60 13.46 7.31
N VAL A 9 -22.84 14.48 7.74
CA VAL A 9 -21.62 14.28 8.55
C VAL A 9 -22.01 14.18 10.01
N GLN A 10 -21.56 13.13 10.69
CA GLN A 10 -21.79 12.89 12.12
C GLN A 10 -20.54 13.27 12.94
N SER A 11 -20.74 13.63 14.21
CA SER A 11 -19.65 14.06 15.10
C SER A 11 -18.62 12.97 15.44
N ASN A 12 -18.92 11.70 15.12
CA ASN A 12 -18.05 10.55 15.31
C ASN A 12 -17.20 10.20 14.08
N MET A 13 -17.03 11.16 13.14
CA MET A 13 -16.31 10.99 11.88
C MET A 13 -16.97 10.00 10.90
N GLU A 14 -18.23 9.64 11.10
CA GLU A 14 -19.02 8.87 10.14
C GLU A 14 -19.80 9.80 9.22
N ILE A 15 -19.95 9.36 7.97
CA ILE A 15 -20.70 10.05 6.94
C ILE A 15 -21.79 9.10 6.44
N LEU A 16 -23.01 9.57 6.47
CA LEU A 16 -24.14 8.88 5.87
C LEU A 16 -24.41 9.48 4.50
N VAL A 17 -24.54 8.62 3.49
CA VAL A 17 -24.83 9.02 2.10
C VAL A 17 -26.13 8.41 1.64
N GLU A 18 -27.10 9.24 1.24
CA GLU A 18 -28.42 8.82 0.80
C GLU A 18 -28.35 8.28 -0.63
N VAL A 19 -28.54 6.95 -0.82
CA VAL A 19 -28.38 6.28 -2.14
C VAL A 19 -29.40 6.75 -3.18
N HIS A 20 -30.62 7.09 -2.78
CA HIS A 20 -31.66 7.55 -3.67
C HIS A 20 -31.67 9.07 -3.93
N ASN A 21 -30.69 9.79 -3.38
CA ASN A 21 -30.53 11.21 -3.65
C ASN A 21 -30.03 11.39 -5.11
N LYS A 22 -30.55 12.38 -5.82
CA LYS A 22 -30.16 12.68 -7.21
C LYS A 22 -28.66 12.98 -7.37
N ASN A 23 -28.00 13.47 -6.31
CA ASN A 23 -26.59 13.84 -6.27
C ASN A 23 -25.72 12.73 -5.60
N TYR A 24 -26.24 11.51 -5.46
CA TYR A 24 -25.54 10.42 -4.77
C TYR A 24 -24.17 10.11 -5.39
N GLU A 25 -24.09 9.93 -6.70
CA GLU A 25 -22.84 9.55 -7.38
C GLU A 25 -21.77 10.63 -7.21
N GLU A 26 -22.13 11.88 -7.42
CA GLU A 26 -21.21 13.02 -7.28
C GLU A 26 -20.73 13.15 -5.83
N ALA A 27 -21.63 13.05 -4.87
CA ALA A 27 -21.30 13.11 -3.45
C ALA A 27 -20.40 11.95 -3.00
N ARG A 28 -20.70 10.73 -3.46
CA ARG A 28 -19.88 9.54 -3.21
C ARG A 28 -18.45 9.73 -3.74
N ASP A 29 -18.34 10.15 -4.98
CA ASP A 29 -17.04 10.33 -5.64
C ASP A 29 -16.24 11.49 -5.02
N ALA A 30 -16.92 12.53 -4.54
CA ALA A 30 -16.29 13.64 -3.83
C ALA A 30 -15.63 13.21 -2.50
N ILE A 31 -16.25 12.29 -1.75
CA ILE A 31 -15.74 11.84 -0.44
C ILE A 31 -14.83 10.61 -0.53
N ALA A 32 -14.90 9.82 -1.58
CA ALA A 32 -14.14 8.59 -1.75
C ALA A 32 -12.62 8.74 -1.49
N PRO A 33 -11.94 9.84 -1.87
CA PRO A 33 -10.51 9.99 -1.66
C PRO A 33 -10.06 10.06 -0.19
N PHE A 34 -10.97 10.38 0.75
CA PHE A 34 -10.62 10.58 2.16
C PHE A 34 -11.54 9.82 3.12
N THR A 35 -12.27 8.82 2.62
CA THR A 35 -13.17 8.00 3.45
C THR A 35 -13.04 6.51 3.14
N GLU A 36 -13.51 5.69 4.06
CA GLU A 36 -13.61 4.24 3.92
C GLU A 36 -15.08 3.84 3.98
N LEU A 37 -15.53 3.01 3.03
CA LEU A 37 -16.89 2.46 3.03
C LEU A 37 -17.00 1.41 4.15
N VAL A 38 -17.86 1.65 5.14
CA VAL A 38 -18.07 0.74 6.29
C VAL A 38 -19.28 -0.16 6.08
N LYS A 39 -20.40 0.42 5.58
CA LYS A 39 -21.66 -0.31 5.33
C LYS A 39 -22.33 0.24 4.07
N SER A 40 -22.95 -0.66 3.31
CA SER A 40 -23.64 -0.32 2.06
C SER A 40 -25.04 -0.94 1.95
N PRO A 41 -25.97 -0.66 2.91
CA PRO A 41 -27.37 -1.06 2.76
C PRO A 41 -28.04 -0.34 1.58
N GLU A 42 -29.19 -0.86 1.13
CA GLU A 42 -29.89 -0.42 -0.07
C GLU A 42 -30.19 1.09 -0.13
N HIS A 43 -30.47 1.73 1.02
CA HIS A 43 -30.94 3.13 1.06
C HIS A 43 -29.92 4.12 1.59
N LEU A 44 -28.96 3.68 2.42
CA LEU A 44 -28.06 4.57 3.12
C LEU A 44 -26.68 3.93 3.27
N HIS A 45 -25.68 4.48 2.62
CA HIS A 45 -24.29 4.04 2.78
C HIS A 45 -23.63 4.77 3.94
N THR A 46 -22.82 4.05 4.71
CA THR A 46 -22.02 4.62 5.80
C THR A 46 -20.54 4.59 5.42
N TYR A 47 -19.94 5.75 5.41
CA TYR A 47 -18.51 5.95 5.23
C TYR A 47 -17.90 6.43 6.55
N LYS A 48 -16.61 6.24 6.72
CA LYS A 48 -15.86 6.72 7.88
C LYS A 48 -14.64 7.50 7.43
N ILE A 49 -14.43 8.66 8.02
CA ILE A 49 -13.17 9.37 7.95
C ILE A 49 -12.26 8.77 9.02
N SER A 50 -11.14 8.16 8.63
CA SER A 50 -10.11 7.67 9.54
C SER A 50 -8.86 8.55 9.44
N HIS A 51 -8.01 8.52 10.47
CA HIS A 51 -6.73 9.21 10.40
C HIS A 51 -5.91 8.76 9.17
N LEU A 52 -5.93 7.45 8.90
CA LEU A 52 -5.23 6.88 7.75
C LEU A 52 -5.81 7.37 6.42
N SER A 53 -7.13 7.46 6.28
CA SER A 53 -7.76 7.95 5.06
C SER A 53 -7.45 9.44 4.83
N LEU A 54 -7.38 10.26 5.89
CA LEU A 54 -6.95 11.66 5.81
C LEU A 54 -5.48 11.80 5.39
N TRP A 55 -4.58 10.97 5.94
CA TRP A 55 -3.16 11.01 5.56
C TRP A 55 -2.94 10.51 4.13
N ASN A 56 -3.70 9.50 3.69
CA ASN A 56 -3.69 9.06 2.31
C ASN A 56 -4.14 10.19 1.37
N ALA A 57 -5.22 10.90 1.72
CA ALA A 57 -5.68 12.06 0.98
C ALA A 57 -4.62 13.18 0.93
N ALA A 58 -3.98 13.48 2.06
CA ALA A 58 -2.88 14.45 2.12
C ALA A 58 -1.69 14.03 1.24
N SER A 59 -1.37 12.74 1.17
CA SER A 59 -0.29 12.22 0.32
C SER A 59 -0.56 12.40 -1.17
N THR A 60 -1.83 12.45 -1.59
CA THR A 60 -2.23 12.74 -2.97
C THR A 60 -2.34 14.24 -3.28
N GLY A 61 -2.10 15.10 -2.27
CA GLY A 61 -2.11 16.56 -2.40
C GLY A 61 -3.43 17.23 -2.01
N LEU A 62 -4.40 16.50 -1.44
CA LEU A 62 -5.59 17.14 -0.86
C LEU A 62 -5.20 17.90 0.41
N THR A 63 -5.77 19.10 0.56
CA THR A 63 -5.64 19.88 1.79
C THR A 63 -6.83 19.68 2.71
N ALA A 64 -6.69 20.00 4.00
CA ALA A 64 -7.81 19.97 4.94
C ALA A 64 -8.98 20.81 4.44
N GLN A 65 -8.70 22.00 3.88
CA GLN A 65 -9.71 22.88 3.32
C GLN A 65 -10.46 22.20 2.16
N ASN A 66 -9.75 21.50 1.23
CA ASN A 66 -10.42 20.78 0.15
C ASN A 66 -11.36 19.69 0.67
N VAL A 67 -10.99 19.00 1.76
CA VAL A 67 -11.85 17.98 2.39
C VAL A 67 -13.09 18.64 2.99
N ILE A 68 -12.92 19.73 3.75
CA ILE A 68 -14.02 20.48 4.38
C ILE A 68 -14.95 21.03 3.31
N ASP A 69 -14.43 21.68 2.26
CA ASP A 69 -15.23 22.24 1.16
C ASP A 69 -16.08 21.16 0.47
N ARG A 70 -15.54 19.96 0.28
CA ARG A 70 -16.29 18.83 -0.30
C ARG A 70 -17.40 18.34 0.63
N LEU A 71 -17.14 18.26 1.94
CA LEU A 71 -18.17 17.90 2.92
C LEU A 71 -19.28 18.93 2.98
N GLU A 72 -18.96 20.20 2.92
CA GLU A 72 -19.96 21.29 2.97
C GLU A 72 -20.76 21.43 1.67
N SER A 73 -20.11 21.29 0.51
CA SER A 73 -20.78 21.41 -0.80
C SER A 73 -21.83 20.33 -1.02
N HIS A 74 -21.55 19.09 -0.55
CA HIS A 74 -22.45 17.94 -0.68
C HIS A 74 -23.25 17.64 0.59
N GLY A 75 -22.98 18.36 1.68
CA GLY A 75 -23.61 18.19 2.99
C GLY A 75 -25.04 18.71 3.04
N LYS A 76 -25.93 17.97 3.69
CA LYS A 76 -27.29 18.38 4.02
C LYS A 76 -27.32 19.43 5.14
N TYR A 77 -26.35 19.31 6.04
CA TYR A 77 -26.13 20.17 7.21
C TYR A 77 -24.68 20.65 7.22
N PRO A 78 -24.37 21.75 7.91
CA PRO A 78 -22.99 22.15 8.15
C PRO A 78 -22.19 21.04 8.82
N THR A 79 -20.93 20.90 8.45
CA THR A 79 -20.01 19.93 9.06
C THR A 79 -19.83 20.27 10.55
N PRO A 80 -19.96 19.30 11.46
CA PRO A 80 -19.77 19.56 12.89
C PRO A 80 -18.38 20.12 13.19
N ALA A 81 -18.29 21.17 14.02
CA ALA A 81 -17.03 21.82 14.36
C ALA A 81 -15.94 20.85 14.90
N PRO A 82 -16.23 19.83 15.74
CA PRO A 82 -15.25 18.84 16.15
C PRO A 82 -14.63 18.08 14.96
N VAL A 83 -15.43 17.75 13.95
CA VAL A 83 -14.95 17.05 12.74
C VAL A 83 -14.01 17.93 11.92
N VAL A 84 -14.34 19.23 11.78
CA VAL A 84 -13.47 20.20 11.10
C VAL A 84 -12.12 20.28 11.82
N THR A 85 -12.13 20.46 13.14
CA THR A 85 -10.88 20.53 13.94
C THR A 85 -10.04 19.27 13.80
N GLU A 86 -10.67 18.09 13.83
CA GLU A 86 -9.98 16.82 13.71
C GLU A 86 -9.36 16.64 12.31
N ILE A 87 -10.08 17.02 11.25
CA ILE A 87 -9.54 17.01 9.87
C ILE A 87 -8.31 17.92 9.76
N GLU A 88 -8.39 19.16 10.26
CA GLU A 88 -7.28 20.11 10.23
C GLU A 88 -6.06 19.58 10.99
N GLU A 89 -6.28 19.05 12.20
CA GLU A 89 -5.22 18.52 13.05
C GLU A 89 -4.51 17.32 12.38
N TYR A 90 -5.25 16.31 11.95
CA TYR A 90 -4.63 15.09 11.41
C TYR A 90 -3.99 15.31 10.03
N MET A 91 -4.62 16.06 9.15
CA MET A 91 -4.01 16.40 7.86
C MET A 91 -2.77 17.29 8.03
N GLY A 92 -2.77 18.19 9.02
CA GLY A 92 -1.63 19.03 9.35
C GLY A 92 -0.40 18.26 9.86
N ARG A 93 -0.57 17.01 10.32
CA ARG A 93 0.56 16.16 10.75
C ARG A 93 1.32 15.54 9.56
N TYR A 94 0.70 15.42 8.39
CA TYR A 94 1.37 14.88 7.22
C TYR A 94 2.48 15.83 6.71
N GLY A 95 3.67 15.28 6.48
CA GLY A 95 4.84 16.05 6.04
C GLY A 95 5.66 16.68 7.17
N LEU A 96 5.21 16.57 8.44
CA LEU A 96 6.03 16.96 9.60
C LEU A 96 7.24 16.04 9.79
N LEU A 97 7.12 14.78 9.41
CA LEU A 97 8.19 13.79 9.36
C LEU A 97 8.44 13.37 7.92
N ARG A 98 9.72 13.25 7.55
CA ARG A 98 10.16 12.84 6.22
C ARG A 98 11.20 11.75 6.32
N LEU A 99 11.11 10.77 5.43
CA LEU A 99 12.20 9.84 5.16
C LEU A 99 12.86 10.25 3.86
N ILE A 100 14.16 10.51 3.92
CA ILE A 100 14.97 10.94 2.78
C ILE A 100 16.15 10.00 2.58
N LYS A 101 16.56 9.84 1.34
CA LYS A 101 17.80 9.15 0.99
C LYS A 101 18.93 10.16 0.93
N THR A 102 20.03 9.89 1.64
CA THR A 102 21.26 10.66 1.60
C THR A 102 22.42 9.78 1.13
N ASP A 103 23.58 10.38 0.89
CA ASP A 103 24.80 9.62 0.54
C ASP A 103 25.25 8.67 1.68
N GLU A 104 24.92 9.01 2.93
CA GLU A 104 25.26 8.21 4.12
C GLU A 104 24.19 7.17 4.50
N GLY A 105 23.03 7.17 3.83
CA GLY A 105 21.96 6.22 4.09
C GLY A 105 20.57 6.84 4.19
N LEU A 106 19.65 6.11 4.82
CA LEU A 106 18.27 6.55 5.05
C LEU A 106 18.22 7.44 6.28
N ALA A 107 17.64 8.63 6.16
CA ALA A 107 17.48 9.57 7.27
C ALA A 107 16.00 9.87 7.52
N LEU A 108 15.64 9.93 8.80
CA LEU A 108 14.37 10.47 9.30
C LEU A 108 14.58 11.91 9.71
N GLU A 109 13.84 12.83 9.10
CA GLU A 109 13.84 14.25 9.43
C GLU A 109 12.50 14.67 10.03
N ALA A 110 12.54 15.54 11.03
CA ALA A 110 11.38 16.25 11.55
C ALA A 110 11.48 17.75 11.24
N ASN A 111 10.33 18.41 11.08
CA ASN A 111 10.28 19.83 10.77
C ASN A 111 10.76 20.74 11.93
N ASN A 112 10.86 20.21 13.16
CA ASN A 112 11.39 20.92 14.32
C ASN A 112 11.96 19.95 15.37
N SER A 113 12.78 20.49 16.27
CA SER A 113 13.51 19.72 17.30
C SER A 113 12.60 19.19 18.42
N ILE A 114 11.48 19.84 18.70
CA ILE A 114 10.53 19.42 19.74
C ILE A 114 9.88 18.10 19.30
N LEU A 115 9.32 18.10 18.09
CA LEU A 115 8.74 16.90 17.49
C LEU A 115 9.78 15.79 17.38
N PHE A 116 10.99 16.09 16.92
CA PHE A 116 12.05 15.11 16.80
C PHE A 116 12.41 14.48 18.16
N THR A 117 12.46 15.31 19.22
CA THR A 117 12.76 14.85 20.58
C THR A 117 11.63 13.96 21.12
N GLU A 118 10.38 14.25 20.81
CA GLU A 118 9.24 13.41 21.15
C GLU A 118 9.34 12.04 20.43
N ILE A 119 9.49 12.06 19.12
CA ILE A 119 9.52 10.85 18.28
C ILE A 119 10.67 9.91 18.67
N ARG A 120 11.88 10.41 18.85
CA ARG A 120 13.05 9.58 19.18
C ARG A 120 12.96 8.90 20.55
N ARG A 121 12.07 9.38 21.45
CA ARG A 121 11.85 8.81 22.78
C ARG A 121 10.80 7.70 22.78
N LEU A 122 10.03 7.54 21.70
CA LEU A 122 9.08 6.45 21.60
C LEU A 122 9.83 5.12 21.62
N LYS A 123 9.39 4.21 22.50
CA LYS A 123 10.05 2.88 22.69
C LYS A 123 10.13 2.09 21.39
N GLU A 124 9.11 2.21 20.57
CA GLU A 124 8.97 1.53 19.30
C GLU A 124 9.85 2.14 18.21
N VAL A 125 10.18 3.42 18.29
CA VAL A 125 10.99 4.16 17.31
C VAL A 125 12.48 4.09 17.64
N ALA A 126 12.84 4.19 18.92
CA ALA A 126 14.23 4.22 19.38
C ALA A 126 15.13 3.12 18.78
N PRO A 127 14.67 1.84 18.66
CA PRO A 127 15.50 0.77 18.08
C PRO A 127 15.82 0.92 16.59
N HIS A 128 15.13 1.83 15.89
CA HIS A 128 15.37 2.10 14.47
C HIS A 128 16.38 3.21 14.22
N ILE A 129 16.73 3.97 15.27
CA ILE A 129 17.71 5.06 15.19
C ILE A 129 19.10 4.50 15.31
N LEU A 130 19.91 4.66 14.28
CA LEU A 130 21.31 4.23 14.25
C LEU A 130 22.24 5.31 14.79
N ARG A 131 22.00 6.57 14.39
CA ARG A 131 22.84 7.70 14.76
C ARG A 131 22.04 8.99 14.65
N LEU A 132 22.25 9.91 15.58
CA LEU A 132 21.68 11.25 15.51
C LEU A 132 22.53 12.14 14.58
N ASP A 133 21.88 13.03 13.87
CA ASP A 133 22.49 14.03 12.99
C ASP A 133 21.82 15.41 13.23
N GLY A 134 22.34 16.11 14.22
CA GLY A 134 21.75 17.36 14.70
C GLY A 134 20.47 17.17 15.51
N ASP A 135 19.67 18.24 15.61
CA ASP A 135 18.52 18.33 16.50
C ASP A 135 17.20 17.88 15.86
N CYS A 136 17.18 17.70 14.54
CA CYS A 136 15.97 17.39 13.77
C CYS A 136 16.10 16.17 12.88
N ARG A 137 17.24 15.46 12.87
CA ARG A 137 17.51 14.35 11.95
C ARG A 137 18.21 13.19 12.66
N ALA A 138 17.93 11.98 12.17
CA ALA A 138 18.66 10.77 12.53
C ALA A 138 18.77 9.83 11.32
N TYR A 139 19.88 9.11 11.23
CA TYR A 139 20.03 7.97 10.34
C TYR A 139 19.31 6.76 10.91
N VAL A 140 18.57 6.07 10.06
CA VAL A 140 17.72 4.94 10.44
C VAL A 140 18.04 3.68 9.62
N ASP A 141 17.67 2.52 10.14
CA ASP A 141 17.88 1.25 9.47
C ASP A 141 17.03 1.14 8.20
N SER A 142 17.68 1.17 7.04
CA SER A 142 17.01 1.04 5.74
C SER A 142 16.32 -0.31 5.56
N GLY A 143 16.82 -1.37 6.17
CA GLY A 143 16.21 -2.71 6.14
C GLY A 143 14.89 -2.79 6.92
N ARG A 144 14.65 -1.82 7.81
CA ARG A 144 13.43 -1.72 8.63
C ARG A 144 12.55 -0.52 8.27
N ARG A 145 12.76 0.09 7.11
CA ARG A 145 12.01 1.28 6.65
C ARG A 145 10.48 1.10 6.77
N GLY A 146 9.95 -0.04 6.33
CA GLY A 146 8.51 -0.32 6.40
C GLY A 146 8.00 -0.41 7.84
N HIS A 147 8.76 -1.08 8.72
CA HIS A 147 8.39 -1.21 10.13
C HIS A 147 8.44 0.13 10.86
N LEU A 148 9.45 0.96 10.60
CA LEU A 148 9.54 2.31 11.15
C LEU A 148 8.34 3.17 10.73
N LYS A 149 7.94 3.13 9.46
CA LYS A 149 6.75 3.84 8.97
C LYS A 149 5.48 3.38 9.67
N MET A 150 5.31 2.08 9.83
CA MET A 150 4.16 1.51 10.54
C MET A 150 4.10 1.99 12.00
N VAL A 151 5.19 1.90 12.72
CA VAL A 151 5.29 2.33 14.12
C VAL A 151 4.96 3.82 14.27
N LEU A 152 5.52 4.67 13.41
CA LEU A 152 5.25 6.11 13.42
C LEU A 152 3.80 6.41 13.07
N THR A 153 3.21 5.71 12.11
CA THR A 153 1.79 5.86 11.76
C THR A 153 0.87 5.47 12.93
N LEU A 154 1.16 4.35 13.60
CA LEU A 154 0.41 3.92 14.80
C LEU A 154 0.56 4.90 15.96
N ALA A 155 1.71 5.57 16.08
CA ALA A 155 1.93 6.63 17.06
C ALA A 155 1.25 7.97 16.71
N GLY A 156 0.58 8.05 15.56
CA GLY A 156 -0.12 9.26 15.11
C GLY A 156 0.75 10.27 14.33
N PHE A 157 1.92 9.84 13.86
CA PHE A 157 2.88 10.66 13.11
C PHE A 157 3.16 10.05 11.73
N PRO A 158 2.33 10.33 10.71
CA PRO A 158 2.53 9.84 9.37
C PRO A 158 3.82 10.37 8.77
N VAL A 159 4.55 9.52 8.05
CA VAL A 159 5.82 9.87 7.45
C VAL A 159 5.67 10.08 5.95
N GLN A 160 6.08 11.24 5.47
CA GLN A 160 6.26 11.47 4.04
C GLN A 160 7.53 10.79 3.57
N ASP A 161 7.37 9.74 2.77
CA ASP A 161 8.48 8.94 2.31
C ASP A 161 9.02 9.45 0.96
N LEU A 162 10.12 10.17 0.99
CA LEU A 162 10.80 10.76 -0.17
C LEU A 162 12.10 10.01 -0.53
N ALA A 163 12.39 8.88 0.14
CA ALA A 163 13.63 8.14 -0.10
C ALA A 163 13.64 7.38 -1.43
N GLY A 164 12.52 7.37 -2.14
CA GLY A 164 12.38 6.65 -3.40
C GLY A 164 12.49 5.13 -3.25
N TYR A 165 12.52 4.45 -4.38
CA TYR A 165 12.71 3.00 -4.46
C TYR A 165 14.03 2.67 -5.18
N VAL A 166 14.59 1.50 -4.87
CA VAL A 166 15.72 0.98 -5.63
C VAL A 166 15.17 0.39 -6.92
N GLN A 167 15.78 0.76 -8.04
CA GLN A 167 15.39 0.20 -9.34
C GLN A 167 15.63 -1.32 -9.35
N GLY A 168 14.59 -2.06 -9.73
CA GLY A 168 14.66 -3.51 -9.90
C GLY A 168 15.45 -3.92 -11.13
N ASP A 169 15.80 -5.21 -11.21
CA ASP A 169 16.40 -5.77 -12.42
C ASP A 169 15.40 -5.68 -13.58
N PRO A 170 15.85 -5.25 -14.77
CA PRO A 170 14.96 -5.09 -15.91
C PRO A 170 14.40 -6.44 -16.41
N LEU A 171 13.15 -6.43 -16.81
CA LEU A 171 12.48 -7.55 -17.47
C LEU A 171 11.48 -7.00 -18.48
N PRO A 172 11.73 -7.14 -19.80
CA PRO A 172 10.80 -6.70 -20.82
C PRO A 172 9.51 -7.51 -20.79
N ILE A 173 8.40 -6.85 -20.51
CA ILE A 173 7.07 -7.47 -20.43
C ILE A 173 6.09 -6.61 -21.25
N LYS A 174 5.28 -7.26 -22.09
CA LYS A 174 4.17 -6.61 -22.79
C LYS A 174 2.91 -7.42 -22.63
N MET A 175 1.76 -6.75 -22.51
CA MET A 175 0.46 -7.39 -22.68
C MET A 175 0.28 -7.80 -24.13
N ARG A 176 -0.30 -8.98 -24.37
CA ARG A 176 -0.70 -9.40 -25.72
C ARG A 176 -1.98 -8.68 -26.14
N GLU A 177 -2.18 -8.50 -27.42
CA GLU A 177 -3.47 -8.04 -27.98
C GLU A 177 -4.45 -9.22 -28.12
N THR A 178 -3.93 -10.42 -28.22
CA THR A 178 -4.68 -11.66 -28.34
C THR A 178 -4.02 -12.71 -27.43
N THR A 179 -4.83 -13.43 -26.66
CA THR A 179 -4.36 -14.54 -25.80
C THR A 179 -3.77 -15.66 -26.65
N LEU A 180 -3.03 -16.60 -26.05
CA LEU A 180 -2.54 -17.79 -26.75
C LEU A 180 -3.67 -18.67 -27.30
N GLU A 181 -4.86 -18.61 -26.69
CA GLU A 181 -6.07 -19.28 -27.16
C GLU A 181 -6.75 -18.57 -28.35
N GLY A 182 -6.22 -17.44 -28.82
CA GLY A 182 -6.76 -16.67 -29.95
C GLY A 182 -7.91 -15.72 -29.58
N LYS A 183 -8.18 -15.44 -28.30
CA LYS A 183 -9.22 -14.50 -27.85
C LYS A 183 -8.66 -13.08 -27.76
N PRO A 184 -9.38 -12.06 -28.25
CA PRO A 184 -8.97 -10.67 -28.10
C PRO A 184 -8.82 -10.31 -26.61
N LEU A 185 -7.71 -9.66 -26.27
CA LEU A 185 -7.42 -9.16 -24.92
C LEU A 185 -7.45 -7.65 -24.92
N VAL A 186 -8.55 -7.08 -24.44
CA VAL A 186 -8.74 -5.64 -24.32
C VAL A 186 -8.89 -5.29 -22.85
N LEU A 187 -7.99 -4.46 -22.33
CA LEU A 187 -8.12 -3.92 -20.98
C LEU A 187 -9.30 -2.95 -20.92
N ARG A 188 -10.11 -3.08 -19.89
CA ARG A 188 -11.17 -2.12 -19.57
C ARG A 188 -10.56 -0.80 -19.10
N ASP A 189 -11.28 0.30 -19.24
CA ASP A 189 -10.72 1.63 -18.93
C ASP A 189 -10.29 1.74 -17.46
N TYR A 190 -11.09 1.25 -16.51
CA TYR A 190 -10.71 1.25 -15.09
C TYR A 190 -9.47 0.39 -14.80
N GLN A 191 -9.19 -0.67 -15.58
CA GLN A 191 -8.00 -1.50 -15.41
C GLN A 191 -6.74 -0.76 -15.87
N LYS A 192 -6.85 -0.03 -16.98
CA LYS A 192 -5.76 0.84 -17.47
C LYS A 192 -5.49 1.96 -16.48
N GLU A 193 -6.55 2.64 -16.04
CA GLU A 193 -6.46 3.73 -15.08
C GLU A 193 -5.82 3.30 -13.77
N ALA A 194 -6.28 2.18 -13.17
CA ALA A 194 -5.71 1.65 -11.94
C ALA A 194 -4.21 1.36 -12.06
N ALA A 195 -3.77 0.75 -13.17
CA ALA A 195 -2.36 0.48 -13.42
C ALA A 195 -1.54 1.77 -13.63
N GLN A 196 -2.11 2.77 -14.32
CA GLN A 196 -1.46 4.07 -14.55
C GLN A 196 -1.34 4.89 -13.27
N VAL A 197 -2.39 4.92 -12.44
CA VAL A 197 -2.36 5.61 -11.13
C VAL A 197 -1.31 4.97 -10.22
N PHE A 198 -1.25 3.63 -10.17
CA PHE A 198 -0.20 2.93 -9.43
C PHE A 198 1.19 3.31 -9.93
N TYR A 199 1.41 3.31 -11.24
CA TYR A 199 2.73 3.60 -11.84
C TYR A 199 3.11 5.08 -11.74
N ALA A 200 2.13 5.99 -11.75
CA ALA A 200 2.29 7.45 -11.68
C ALA A 200 3.44 7.99 -12.57
N SER A 201 3.53 7.47 -13.80
CA SER A 201 4.61 7.79 -14.77
C SER A 201 6.03 7.53 -14.26
N GLY A 202 6.20 6.60 -13.32
CA GLY A 202 7.49 6.28 -12.70
C GLY A 202 7.99 7.31 -11.70
N SER A 203 7.13 8.23 -11.26
CA SER A 203 7.47 9.25 -10.26
C SER A 203 7.55 8.67 -8.85
N GLU A 204 8.18 9.39 -7.93
CA GLU A 204 8.29 9.02 -6.51
C GLU A 204 6.93 8.91 -5.79
N LYS A 205 5.88 9.50 -6.38
CA LYS A 205 4.51 9.44 -5.86
C LYS A 205 3.78 8.13 -6.19
N GLY A 206 4.29 7.36 -7.15
CA GLY A 206 3.75 6.06 -7.56
C GLY A 206 4.48 4.88 -6.93
N GLY A 207 4.13 3.67 -7.38
CA GLY A 207 4.82 2.42 -7.02
C GLY A 207 4.37 1.79 -5.71
N SER A 208 3.36 2.35 -5.04
CA SER A 208 2.74 1.73 -3.85
C SER A 208 1.26 2.05 -3.80
N GLY A 209 0.44 1.06 -3.47
CA GLY A 209 -1.00 1.26 -3.34
C GLY A 209 -1.76 -0.04 -3.13
N VAL A 210 -3.04 0.07 -2.81
CA VAL A 210 -3.98 -1.05 -2.66
C VAL A 210 -5.11 -0.86 -3.67
N ILE A 211 -5.39 -1.91 -4.44
CA ILE A 211 -6.49 -1.93 -5.42
C ILE A 211 -7.60 -2.83 -4.88
N VAL A 212 -8.73 -2.22 -4.55
CA VAL A 212 -9.90 -2.93 -4.02
C VAL A 212 -10.96 -3.03 -5.12
N LEU A 213 -11.25 -4.25 -5.53
CA LEU A 213 -12.23 -4.54 -6.58
C LEU A 213 -13.02 -5.80 -6.25
N PRO A 214 -14.28 -5.92 -6.72
CA PRO A 214 -15.07 -7.14 -6.58
C PRO A 214 -14.39 -8.38 -7.18
N CYS A 215 -14.81 -9.56 -6.75
CA CYS A 215 -14.38 -10.81 -7.38
C CYS A 215 -14.77 -10.84 -8.86
N GLY A 216 -13.91 -11.38 -9.72
CA GLY A 216 -14.15 -11.45 -11.17
C GLY A 216 -13.93 -10.15 -11.96
N SER A 217 -13.57 -9.04 -11.32
CA SER A 217 -13.30 -7.76 -12.01
C SER A 217 -11.96 -7.73 -12.75
N GLY A 218 -11.14 -8.78 -12.64
CA GLY A 218 -9.85 -8.86 -13.34
C GLY A 218 -8.69 -8.19 -12.61
N LYS A 219 -8.61 -8.30 -11.29
CA LYS A 219 -7.48 -7.83 -10.49
C LYS A 219 -6.13 -8.31 -11.03
N THR A 220 -6.05 -9.58 -11.45
CA THR A 220 -4.87 -10.19 -12.08
C THR A 220 -4.42 -9.43 -13.33
N ILE A 221 -5.37 -8.98 -14.17
CA ILE A 221 -5.09 -8.18 -15.37
C ILE A 221 -4.44 -6.84 -15.02
N ILE A 222 -4.91 -6.20 -13.94
CA ILE A 222 -4.31 -4.94 -13.47
C ILE A 222 -2.88 -5.17 -12.99
N GLY A 223 -2.64 -6.26 -12.26
CA GLY A 223 -1.28 -6.64 -11.85
C GLY A 223 -0.36 -6.85 -13.05
N MET A 224 -0.81 -7.54 -14.10
CA MET A 224 -0.04 -7.72 -15.35
C MET A 224 0.19 -6.38 -16.07
N ALA A 225 -0.80 -5.50 -16.10
CA ALA A 225 -0.65 -4.17 -16.68
C ALA A 225 0.38 -3.32 -15.90
N ALA A 226 0.39 -3.41 -14.56
CA ALA A 226 1.41 -2.78 -13.74
C ALA A 226 2.82 -3.35 -14.02
N MET A 227 2.95 -4.68 -14.19
CA MET A 227 4.20 -5.32 -14.60
C MET A 227 4.67 -4.81 -15.97
N ALA A 228 3.76 -4.66 -16.93
CA ALA A 228 4.07 -4.13 -18.25
C ALA A 228 4.48 -2.65 -18.25
N LEU A 229 4.04 -1.87 -17.26
CA LEU A 229 4.48 -0.48 -17.07
C LEU A 229 5.84 -0.39 -16.37
N THR A 230 6.06 -1.22 -15.34
CA THR A 230 7.30 -1.19 -14.54
C THR A 230 8.49 -1.84 -15.23
N GLN A 231 8.27 -2.82 -16.12
CA GLN A 231 9.32 -3.52 -16.91
C GLN A 231 10.44 -4.11 -16.05
N THR A 232 10.09 -4.67 -14.88
CA THR A 232 11.06 -5.17 -13.90
C THR A 232 10.71 -6.57 -13.43
N ARG A 233 11.72 -7.28 -12.88
CA ARG A 233 11.50 -8.57 -12.21
C ARG A 233 10.48 -8.43 -11.11
N THR A 234 9.53 -9.36 -11.06
CA THR A 234 8.36 -9.28 -10.21
C THR A 234 8.24 -10.48 -9.29
N LEU A 235 7.96 -10.22 -8.01
CA LEU A 235 7.57 -11.22 -7.03
C LEU A 235 6.07 -11.09 -6.75
N ILE A 236 5.32 -12.19 -6.94
CA ILE A 236 3.88 -12.25 -6.69
C ILE A 236 3.65 -13.18 -5.51
N LEU A 237 2.92 -12.70 -4.50
CA LEU A 237 2.56 -13.46 -3.32
C LEU A 237 1.06 -13.80 -3.36
N THR A 238 0.74 -15.08 -3.20
CA THR A 238 -0.63 -15.60 -3.33
C THR A 238 -1.06 -16.39 -2.10
N PRO A 239 -2.38 -16.50 -1.82
CA PRO A 239 -2.86 -17.21 -0.63
C PRO A 239 -2.61 -18.72 -0.67
N ASN A 240 -2.57 -19.32 -1.85
CA ASN A 240 -2.44 -20.77 -2.00
C ASN A 240 -1.84 -21.17 -3.35
N ILE A 241 -1.51 -22.45 -3.49
CA ILE A 241 -0.89 -23.02 -4.70
C ILE A 241 -1.83 -22.92 -5.93
N SER A 242 -3.14 -23.07 -5.74
CA SER A 242 -4.10 -22.95 -6.85
C SER A 242 -4.10 -21.56 -7.45
N ALA A 243 -4.07 -20.51 -6.61
CA ALA A 243 -3.93 -19.12 -7.06
C ALA A 243 -2.58 -18.88 -7.73
N ALA A 244 -1.48 -19.42 -7.20
CA ALA A 244 -0.16 -19.33 -7.82
C ALA A 244 -0.16 -19.93 -9.25
N ARG A 245 -0.71 -21.12 -9.40
CA ARG A 245 -0.82 -21.78 -10.72
C ARG A 245 -1.77 -21.07 -11.67
N GLN A 246 -2.80 -20.42 -11.15
CA GLN A 246 -3.67 -19.54 -11.96
C GLN A 246 -2.87 -18.36 -12.50
N TRP A 247 -2.11 -17.64 -11.64
CA TRP A 247 -1.25 -16.54 -12.06
C TRP A 247 -0.26 -16.96 -13.14
N ILE A 248 0.38 -18.13 -13.01
CA ILE A 248 1.32 -18.65 -13.99
C ILE A 248 0.64 -18.82 -15.36
N ARG A 249 -0.51 -19.50 -15.39
CA ARG A 249 -1.28 -19.70 -16.64
C ARG A 249 -1.69 -18.37 -17.28
N GLU A 250 -2.22 -17.44 -16.46
CA GLU A 250 -2.67 -16.14 -16.92
C GLU A 250 -1.53 -15.28 -17.48
N LEU A 251 -0.37 -15.27 -16.81
CA LEU A 251 0.82 -14.55 -17.28
C LEU A 251 1.32 -15.06 -18.64
N ILE A 252 1.43 -16.37 -18.78
CA ILE A 252 1.89 -17.00 -20.02
C ILE A 252 0.89 -16.76 -21.16
N ASP A 253 -0.40 -16.86 -20.88
CA ASP A 253 -1.47 -16.68 -21.88
C ASP A 253 -1.58 -15.21 -22.34
N LYS A 254 -1.45 -14.24 -21.44
CA LYS A 254 -1.82 -12.84 -21.67
C LYS A 254 -0.64 -11.87 -21.83
N THR A 255 0.58 -12.33 -21.57
CA THR A 255 1.80 -11.51 -21.69
C THR A 255 2.81 -12.14 -22.63
N THR A 256 3.88 -11.42 -22.91
CA THR A 256 5.03 -11.95 -23.70
C THR A 256 5.91 -12.90 -22.92
N LEU A 257 5.64 -13.13 -21.64
CA LEU A 257 6.40 -14.06 -20.79
C LEU A 257 6.20 -15.51 -21.23
N THR A 258 7.21 -16.31 -20.98
CA THR A 258 7.24 -17.74 -21.29
C THR A 258 7.32 -18.58 -20.01
N VAL A 259 7.16 -19.91 -20.13
CA VAL A 259 7.36 -20.86 -19.02
C VAL A 259 8.77 -20.78 -18.40
N ASN A 260 9.75 -20.27 -19.14
CA ASN A 260 11.11 -20.09 -18.62
C ASN A 260 11.21 -18.86 -17.71
N ASP A 261 10.39 -17.84 -17.95
CA ASP A 261 10.42 -16.58 -17.22
C ASP A 261 9.60 -16.63 -15.91
N VAL A 262 8.57 -17.49 -15.88
CA VAL A 262 7.59 -17.56 -14.77
C VAL A 262 7.80 -18.84 -13.96
N LYS A 263 8.06 -18.69 -12.66
CA LYS A 263 8.41 -19.82 -11.79
C LYS A 263 7.51 -19.86 -10.54
N GLU A 264 7.24 -21.10 -10.08
CA GLU A 264 6.50 -21.38 -8.85
C GLU A 264 7.48 -21.53 -7.67
N TYR A 265 7.18 -20.83 -6.55
CA TYR A 265 7.88 -21.00 -5.28
C TYR A 265 6.85 -21.31 -4.17
N SER A 266 6.59 -22.61 -4.00
CA SER A 266 5.56 -23.10 -3.08
C SER A 266 6.10 -24.25 -2.21
N GLY A 267 5.22 -24.90 -1.46
CA GLY A 267 5.56 -26.13 -0.73
C GLY A 267 6.01 -27.28 -1.63
N ASP A 268 5.46 -27.35 -2.86
CA ASP A 268 5.69 -28.44 -3.80
C ASP A 268 6.92 -28.17 -4.69
N VAL A 269 7.09 -26.92 -5.12
CA VAL A 269 8.12 -26.49 -6.09
C VAL A 269 8.86 -25.28 -5.53
N LYS A 270 10.18 -25.25 -5.68
CA LYS A 270 11.04 -24.14 -5.20
C LYS A 270 11.94 -23.63 -6.33
N GLU A 271 11.31 -23.07 -7.34
CA GLU A 271 12.03 -22.45 -8.45
C GLU A 271 11.96 -20.94 -8.37
N ILE A 272 13.06 -20.26 -8.62
CA ILE A 272 13.15 -18.80 -8.68
C ILE A 272 13.50 -18.39 -10.11
N GLY A 273 12.73 -17.42 -10.64
CA GLY A 273 12.93 -16.91 -11.99
C GLY A 273 12.67 -15.39 -12.04
N PRO A 274 12.74 -14.81 -13.24
CA PRO A 274 12.48 -13.38 -13.44
C PRO A 274 11.13 -12.90 -12.91
N VAL A 275 10.10 -13.74 -13.05
CA VAL A 275 8.82 -13.61 -12.36
C VAL A 275 8.64 -14.83 -11.48
N THR A 276 8.50 -14.62 -10.18
CA THR A 276 8.31 -15.71 -9.22
C THR A 276 6.99 -15.53 -8.49
N ILE A 277 6.19 -16.60 -8.48
CA ILE A 277 4.94 -16.65 -7.75
C ILE A 277 5.11 -17.53 -6.52
N ALA A 278 5.00 -16.93 -5.34
CA ALA A 278 5.15 -17.63 -4.06
C ALA A 278 3.86 -17.62 -3.25
N THR A 279 3.68 -18.61 -2.39
CA THR A 279 2.55 -18.64 -1.47
C THR A 279 2.91 -17.99 -0.14
N TYR A 280 1.97 -17.28 0.52
CA TYR A 280 2.19 -16.72 1.85
C TYR A 280 2.63 -17.78 2.86
N GLN A 281 2.12 -19.00 2.74
CA GLN A 281 2.45 -20.08 3.66
C GLN A 281 3.94 -20.41 3.68
N ILE A 282 4.64 -20.35 2.53
CA ILE A 282 6.07 -20.66 2.49
C ILE A 282 6.90 -19.58 3.20
N LEU A 283 6.42 -18.35 3.26
CA LEU A 283 7.06 -17.23 3.95
C LEU A 283 6.88 -17.30 5.47
N THR A 284 5.80 -17.95 5.92
CA THR A 284 5.45 -18.05 7.34
C THR A 284 5.86 -19.40 7.95
N GLN A 285 6.26 -20.39 7.13
CA GLN A 285 6.75 -21.67 7.63
C GLN A 285 8.12 -21.49 8.29
N ARG A 286 8.12 -21.46 9.63
CA ARG A 286 9.36 -21.66 10.41
C ARG A 286 9.88 -23.06 10.10
N LYS A 287 11.17 -23.20 9.76
CA LYS A 287 11.83 -24.50 9.82
C LYS A 287 11.62 -25.04 11.23
N ARG A 288 10.80 -26.06 11.37
CA ARG A 288 10.79 -26.86 12.61
C ARG A 288 12.16 -27.53 12.69
N VAL A 289 13.08 -26.92 13.41
CA VAL A 289 14.24 -27.63 13.92
C VAL A 289 13.69 -28.75 14.79
N LYS A 290 13.96 -30.01 14.44
CA LYS A 290 13.64 -31.14 15.30
C LYS A 290 14.34 -30.87 16.63
N LYS A 291 13.59 -30.52 17.67
CA LYS A 291 14.08 -30.46 19.02
C LYS A 291 14.29 -31.89 19.51
N ASP A 292 15.51 -32.41 19.41
CA ASP A 292 16.01 -33.45 20.28
C ASP A 292 16.90 -32.73 21.33
N SER A 293 16.30 -32.16 22.32
CA SER A 293 16.83 -31.79 23.63
C SER A 293 16.10 -30.59 24.20
N GLU A 294 15.72 -30.70 25.44
CA GLU A 294 15.17 -29.67 26.30
C GLU A 294 16.22 -28.56 26.51
N GLU A 295 15.70 -27.31 26.64
CA GLU A 295 16.44 -26.10 27.02
C GLU A 295 17.29 -25.42 25.91
N GLU A 296 16.61 -24.57 25.10
CA GLU A 296 17.16 -23.26 24.74
C GLU A 296 15.98 -22.40 24.23
N LYS A 297 15.67 -21.34 25.01
CA LYS A 297 14.85 -20.23 24.54
C LYS A 297 15.61 -19.58 23.39
N GLU A 298 15.21 -19.86 22.16
CA GLU A 298 15.68 -19.07 21.01
C GLU A 298 15.51 -17.59 21.34
N SER A 299 16.59 -16.85 21.34
CA SER A 299 16.56 -15.43 21.60
C SER A 299 15.76 -14.75 20.48
N GLU A 300 14.98 -13.70 20.82
CA GLU A 300 14.24 -12.90 19.82
C GLU A 300 15.15 -12.40 18.69
N GLU A 301 16.46 -12.33 18.91
CA GLU A 301 17.46 -11.94 17.92
C GLU A 301 17.75 -13.03 16.89
N GLU A 302 17.70 -14.31 17.25
CA GLU A 302 17.87 -15.41 16.29
C GLU A 302 16.64 -15.56 15.42
N ILE A 303 15.44 -15.38 15.97
CA ILE A 303 14.19 -15.33 15.22
C ILE A 303 14.20 -14.13 14.24
N LYS A 304 14.73 -12.98 14.67
CA LYS A 304 14.89 -11.80 13.81
C LYS A 304 15.90 -12.01 12.68
N LYS A 305 17.01 -12.73 12.92
CA LYS A 305 18.01 -13.06 11.88
C LYS A 305 17.47 -14.04 10.83
N GLU A 306 16.65 -15.01 11.20
CA GLU A 306 16.04 -15.94 10.25
C GLU A 306 14.99 -15.27 9.35
N LEU A 307 14.22 -14.31 9.87
CA LEU A 307 13.24 -13.55 9.09
C LEU A 307 13.89 -12.58 8.08
N THR A 308 15.11 -12.11 8.35
CA THR A 308 15.84 -11.18 7.46
C THR A 308 16.58 -11.86 6.31
N ASN A 309 16.76 -13.18 6.35
CA ASN A 309 17.54 -13.94 5.37
C ASN A 309 16.70 -14.94 4.56
N PHE A 310 15.50 -14.54 4.12
CA PHE A 310 14.72 -15.39 3.25
C PHE A 310 15.31 -15.34 1.81
N PRO A 311 15.86 -16.44 1.28
CA PRO A 311 16.60 -16.45 0.01
C PRO A 311 15.81 -15.88 -1.18
N LEU A 312 14.48 -16.00 -1.14
CA LEU A 312 13.58 -15.50 -2.17
C LEU A 312 13.68 -13.96 -2.33
N PHE A 313 13.73 -13.21 -1.22
CA PHE A 313 13.77 -11.74 -1.27
C PHE A 313 15.11 -11.21 -1.76
N SER A 314 16.19 -11.95 -1.55
CA SER A 314 17.56 -11.59 -1.96
C SER A 314 18.00 -12.19 -3.29
N ALA A 315 17.20 -13.08 -3.90
CA ALA A 315 17.55 -13.77 -5.14
C ALA A 315 17.72 -12.81 -6.32
N HIS A 316 16.92 -11.77 -6.36
CA HIS A 316 16.94 -10.73 -7.39
C HIS A 316 16.68 -9.36 -6.76
N ARG A 317 17.02 -8.30 -7.48
CA ARG A 317 16.52 -6.96 -7.17
C ARG A 317 15.11 -6.85 -7.75
N TRP A 318 14.13 -7.27 -6.94
CA TRP A 318 12.73 -7.18 -7.31
C TRP A 318 12.32 -5.72 -7.49
N GLY A 319 11.79 -5.37 -8.67
CA GLY A 319 11.30 -4.01 -8.92
C GLY A 319 9.81 -3.84 -8.65
N LEU A 320 9.07 -4.95 -8.60
CA LEU A 320 7.65 -4.97 -8.26
C LEU A 320 7.34 -6.15 -7.34
N MET A 321 6.54 -5.91 -6.31
CA MET A 321 5.93 -6.95 -5.49
C MET A 321 4.41 -6.81 -5.56
N ILE A 322 3.73 -7.90 -5.87
CA ILE A 322 2.27 -7.95 -5.91
C ILE A 322 1.80 -8.88 -4.79
N TYR A 323 0.92 -8.38 -3.94
CA TYR A 323 0.24 -9.14 -2.91
C TYR A 323 -1.19 -9.40 -3.40
N ASP A 324 -1.54 -10.64 -3.64
CA ASP A 324 -2.87 -11.03 -4.10
C ASP A 324 -3.70 -11.56 -2.93
N GLU A 325 -4.92 -11.02 -2.77
CA GLU A 325 -5.86 -11.39 -1.70
C GLU A 325 -5.26 -11.28 -0.28
N VAL A 326 -4.80 -10.07 0.09
CA VAL A 326 -4.26 -9.75 1.43
C VAL A 326 -5.38 -9.50 2.43
#